data_ca41b13b706cde12450282d776155373
#
_entry.id   ca41b13b706cde12450282d776155373
#
_cell.length_a   1.000
_cell.length_b   1.000
_cell.length_c   1.000
_cell.angle_alpha   90.00
_cell.angle_beta   90.00
_cell.angle_gamma   90.00
#
_symmetry.space_group_name_H-M   'P 1'
#
loop_
_entity.id
_entity.type
_entity.pdbx_description
1 polymer ?
#
loop_
_entity_poly.entity_id
_entity_poly.type
_entity_poly.pdbx_seq_one_letter_code
_entity_poly.pdbx_strand_id
1 'polypeptide(L)'
;MRAFVVNMTNVRTGSNNVVEITLDQYSTAAERKDLIDTMAAGGQNALLKKMQKIPIKGRIRIPGWVGPDPNNYRLGWDLRYVWRAPMDDGGTRFVLGTDRPMSMAEIRNQPRTVDYPFTFIEIHMPKEGKGEGRATGATQVIFDKKKNMIELERYSAGNVLVNEGTVEKK
;
A
#
# COMPACT_ATOMS: atom_id res chain seq x y z
N MET A 1 12.92 3.96 0.60
CA MET A 1 12.85 2.98 1.73
C MET A 1 13.01 1.58 1.18
N ARG A 2 13.83 0.75 1.82
CA ARG A 2 13.89 -0.70 1.56
C ARG A 2 13.17 -1.43 2.69
N ALA A 3 12.26 -2.30 2.33
CA ALA A 3 11.46 -3.04 3.30
C ALA A 3 11.48 -4.54 2.99
N PHE A 4 11.48 -5.36 4.02
CA PHE A 4 11.24 -6.80 3.91
C PHE A 4 9.76 -7.06 4.17
N VAL A 5 9.11 -7.70 3.23
CA VAL A 5 7.74 -8.16 3.41
C VAL A 5 7.79 -9.66 3.71
N VAL A 6 7.38 -10.02 4.92
CA VAL A 6 7.26 -11.41 5.34
C VAL A 6 5.81 -11.83 5.19
N ASN A 7 5.56 -12.85 4.39
CA ASN A 7 4.22 -13.41 4.27
C ASN A 7 3.94 -14.33 5.48
N MET A 8 2.99 -13.92 6.32
CA MET A 8 2.54 -14.68 7.49
C MET A 8 1.19 -15.39 7.25
N THR A 9 0.70 -15.44 6.02
CA THR A 9 -0.51 -16.18 5.70
C THR A 9 -0.21 -17.69 5.64
N ASN A 10 -1.22 -18.54 5.89
CA ASN A 10 -1.09 -20.01 5.82
C ASN A 10 -0.71 -20.54 4.43
N VAL A 11 -0.76 -19.67 3.41
CA VAL A 11 -0.34 -19.98 2.04
C VAL A 11 1.07 -19.44 1.84
N ARG A 12 2.09 -20.30 1.88
CA ARG A 12 3.52 -19.97 1.80
C ARG A 12 4.04 -19.14 2.99
N THR A 13 3.75 -19.58 4.21
CA THR A 13 4.36 -19.02 5.43
C THR A 13 5.88 -18.97 5.30
N GLY A 14 6.48 -17.81 5.63
CA GLY A 14 7.93 -17.64 5.63
C GLY A 14 8.57 -17.24 4.29
N SER A 15 7.80 -17.00 3.22
CA SER A 15 8.37 -16.41 2.01
C SER A 15 8.74 -14.94 2.28
N ASN A 16 10.02 -14.62 2.13
CA ASN A 16 10.56 -13.27 2.31
C ASN A 16 10.78 -12.62 0.96
N ASN A 17 10.27 -11.42 0.78
CA ASN A 17 10.57 -10.60 -0.38
C ASN A 17 11.11 -9.26 0.08
N VAL A 18 12.22 -8.85 -0.53
CA VAL A 18 12.70 -7.47 -0.41
C VAL A 18 11.86 -6.62 -1.34
N VAL A 19 11.33 -5.53 -0.84
CA VAL A 19 10.66 -4.51 -1.66
C VAL A 19 11.36 -3.17 -1.50
N GLU A 20 11.43 -2.43 -2.57
CA GLU A 20 11.85 -1.03 -2.56
C GLU A 20 10.63 -0.15 -2.70
N ILE A 21 10.47 0.79 -1.76
CA ILE A 21 9.38 1.76 -1.74
C ILE A 21 9.97 3.14 -2.00
N THR A 22 9.59 3.75 -3.12
CA THR A 22 9.94 5.12 -3.46
C THR A 22 8.70 6.00 -3.27
N LEU A 23 8.84 7.10 -2.53
CA LEU A 23 7.78 8.08 -2.32
C LEU A 23 8.20 9.38 -3.00
N ASP A 24 7.42 9.81 -3.99
CA ASP A 24 7.70 11.01 -4.77
C ASP A 24 6.88 12.21 -4.28
N GLN A 25 5.64 11.93 -3.85
CA GLN A 25 4.70 12.96 -3.39
C GLN A 25 3.79 12.44 -2.29
N TYR A 26 3.43 13.29 -1.33
CA TYR A 26 2.44 12.98 -0.30
C TYR A 26 1.03 13.40 -0.75
N SER A 27 0.05 12.65 -0.27
CA SER A 27 -1.37 13.03 -0.40
C SER A 27 -1.69 14.19 0.53
N THR A 28 -2.47 15.13 0.03
CA THR A 28 -2.93 16.29 0.82
C THR A 28 -4.12 15.92 1.71
N ALA A 29 -4.40 16.75 2.70
CA ALA A 29 -5.60 16.60 3.54
C ALA A 29 -6.89 16.70 2.71
N ALA A 30 -6.90 17.53 1.68
CA ALA A 30 -8.03 17.68 0.76
C ALA A 30 -8.25 16.40 -0.08
N GLU A 31 -7.18 15.83 -0.64
CA GLU A 31 -7.27 14.54 -1.36
C GLU A 31 -7.74 13.41 -0.44
N ARG A 32 -7.22 13.36 0.80
CA ARG A 32 -7.65 12.37 1.78
C ARG A 32 -9.15 12.50 2.08
N LYS A 33 -9.63 13.72 2.33
CA LYS A 33 -11.04 13.99 2.57
C LYS A 33 -11.89 13.58 1.38
N ASP A 34 -11.51 13.95 0.15
CA ASP A 34 -12.21 13.61 -1.09
C ASP A 34 -12.32 12.09 -1.30
N LEU A 35 -11.29 11.32 -0.95
CA LEU A 35 -11.33 9.84 -1.00
C LEU A 35 -12.31 9.28 0.03
N ILE A 36 -12.33 9.80 1.25
CA ILE A 36 -13.27 9.38 2.31
C ILE A 36 -14.70 9.69 1.88
N ASP A 37 -14.96 10.90 1.40
CA ASP A 37 -16.29 11.34 0.95
C ASP A 37 -16.75 10.48 -0.26
N THR A 38 -15.85 10.17 -1.20
CA THR A 38 -16.13 9.30 -2.35
C THR A 38 -16.51 7.89 -1.90
N MET A 39 -15.78 7.34 -0.92
CA MET A 39 -16.09 6.03 -0.35
C MET A 39 -17.43 6.03 0.36
N ALA A 40 -17.72 7.07 1.15
CA ALA A 40 -18.97 7.20 1.89
C ALA A 40 -20.19 7.28 0.96
N ALA A 41 -20.07 7.99 -0.17
CA ALA A 41 -21.16 8.22 -1.10
C ALA A 41 -21.37 7.07 -2.10
N GLY A 42 -20.30 6.45 -2.59
CA GLY A 42 -20.35 5.51 -3.72
C GLY A 42 -19.69 4.15 -3.47
N GLY A 43 -19.19 3.92 -2.26
CA GLY A 43 -18.56 2.66 -1.87
C GLY A 43 -17.23 2.38 -2.58
N GLN A 44 -16.78 1.13 -2.44
CA GLN A 44 -15.47 0.66 -2.90
C GLN A 44 -15.20 0.90 -4.39
N ASN A 45 -16.20 0.67 -5.24
CA ASN A 45 -16.03 0.85 -6.69
C ASN A 45 -15.84 2.31 -7.09
N ALA A 46 -16.50 3.24 -6.41
CA ALA A 46 -16.32 4.67 -6.62
C ALA A 46 -14.92 5.11 -6.14
N LEU A 47 -14.50 4.61 -4.99
CA LEU A 47 -13.16 4.86 -4.46
C LEU A 47 -12.07 4.36 -5.42
N LEU A 48 -12.21 3.14 -5.95
CA LEU A 48 -11.25 2.60 -6.93
C LEU A 48 -11.13 3.47 -8.18
N LYS A 49 -12.28 3.83 -8.79
CA LYS A 49 -12.30 4.71 -9.96
C LYS A 49 -11.69 6.08 -9.66
N LYS A 50 -11.86 6.58 -8.46
CA LYS A 50 -11.26 7.84 -8.02
C LYS A 50 -9.75 7.70 -7.85
N MET A 51 -9.28 6.67 -7.16
CA MET A 51 -7.85 6.42 -6.95
C MET A 51 -7.11 6.25 -8.28
N GLN A 52 -7.69 5.57 -9.26
CA GLN A 52 -7.09 5.39 -10.59
C GLN A 52 -6.85 6.70 -11.35
N LYS A 53 -7.57 7.78 -10.99
CA LYS A 53 -7.40 9.11 -11.59
C LYS A 53 -6.37 9.98 -10.85
N ILE A 54 -5.95 9.58 -9.64
CA ILE A 54 -4.93 10.31 -8.89
C ILE A 54 -3.57 10.07 -9.55
N PRO A 55 -2.73 11.11 -9.72
CA PRO A 55 -1.37 10.96 -10.20
C PRO A 55 -0.56 9.98 -9.33
N ILE A 56 0.42 9.31 -9.94
CA ILE A 56 1.32 8.40 -9.23
C ILE A 56 2.12 9.22 -8.21
N LYS A 57 2.08 8.79 -6.95
CA LYS A 57 2.75 9.44 -5.81
C LYS A 57 3.99 8.68 -5.32
N GLY A 58 4.26 7.54 -5.92
CA GLY A 58 5.39 6.69 -5.59
C GLY A 58 5.23 5.30 -6.19
N ARG A 59 6.17 4.43 -5.88
CA ARG A 59 6.19 3.06 -6.42
C ARG A 59 6.70 2.06 -5.40
N ILE A 60 6.19 0.84 -5.50
CA ILE A 60 6.72 -0.35 -4.82
C ILE A 60 7.30 -1.27 -5.89
N ARG A 61 8.53 -1.73 -5.71
CA ARG A 61 9.21 -2.66 -6.62
C ARG A 61 9.81 -3.82 -5.86
N ILE A 62 9.91 -4.97 -6.52
CA ILE A 62 10.70 -6.10 -6.06
C ILE A 62 12.03 -6.08 -6.84
N PRO A 63 13.18 -5.83 -6.19
CA PRO A 63 14.47 -5.78 -6.86
C PRO A 63 14.81 -7.10 -7.55
N GLY A 64 15.38 -7.03 -8.73
CA GLY A 64 15.82 -8.20 -9.49
C GLY A 64 14.70 -9.04 -10.11
N TRP A 65 13.44 -8.64 -9.97
CA TRP A 65 12.34 -9.34 -10.59
C TRP A 65 12.04 -8.75 -11.97
N VAL A 66 12.27 -9.57 -12.99
CA VAL A 66 11.92 -9.26 -14.38
C VAL A 66 10.58 -9.91 -14.65
N GLY A 67 9.58 -9.12 -15.01
CA GLY A 67 8.26 -9.65 -15.38
C GLY A 67 8.34 -10.59 -16.58
N PRO A 68 7.30 -11.39 -16.83
CA PRO A 68 7.27 -12.34 -17.94
C PRO A 68 7.33 -11.67 -19.32
N ASP A 69 7.02 -10.39 -19.41
CA ASP A 69 7.11 -9.59 -20.64
C ASP A 69 8.35 -8.68 -20.57
N PRO A 70 9.41 -8.93 -21.37
CA PRO A 70 10.61 -8.12 -21.39
C PRO A 70 10.36 -6.68 -21.88
N ASN A 71 9.23 -6.41 -22.52
CA ASN A 71 8.85 -5.07 -22.97
C ASN A 71 7.98 -4.33 -21.94
N ASN A 72 7.44 -5.02 -20.94
CA ASN A 72 6.61 -4.44 -19.89
C ASN A 72 7.40 -4.30 -18.59
N TYR A 73 8.31 -3.32 -18.56
CA TYR A 73 9.14 -2.98 -17.40
C TYR A 73 8.36 -2.41 -16.20
N ARG A 74 7.06 -2.60 -16.13
CA ARG A 74 6.25 -2.22 -14.97
C ARG A 74 6.44 -3.21 -13.81
N LEU A 75 7.66 -3.28 -13.34
CA LEU A 75 8.11 -4.11 -12.22
C LEU A 75 7.69 -3.49 -10.88
N GLY A 76 6.38 -3.40 -10.63
CA GLY A 76 5.94 -2.85 -9.36
C GLY A 76 4.51 -2.36 -9.38
N TRP A 77 4.15 -1.76 -8.27
CA TRP A 77 2.83 -1.21 -8.02
C TRP A 77 2.93 0.29 -7.83
N ASP A 78 2.09 1.03 -8.54
CA ASP A 78 2.00 2.47 -8.39
C ASP A 78 1.25 2.81 -7.10
N LEU A 79 1.81 3.70 -6.30
CA LEU A 79 1.16 4.27 -5.14
C LEU A 79 0.28 5.44 -5.59
N ARG A 80 -1.00 5.35 -5.30
CA ARG A 80 -1.98 6.42 -5.57
C ARG A 80 -2.29 7.22 -4.33
N TYR A 81 -2.06 6.64 -3.15
CA TYR A 81 -2.24 7.28 -1.87
C TYR A 81 -0.99 7.11 -1.02
N VAL A 82 -0.45 8.22 -0.52
CA VAL A 82 0.72 8.28 0.35
C VAL A 82 0.46 9.31 1.44
N TRP A 83 0.12 8.84 2.63
CA TRP A 83 -0.17 9.69 3.77
C TRP A 83 0.90 9.52 4.84
N ARG A 84 1.22 10.63 5.51
CA ARG A 84 2.08 10.61 6.69
C ARG A 84 1.42 11.37 7.83
N ALA A 85 1.62 10.89 9.05
CA ALA A 85 1.20 11.54 10.26
C ALA A 85 2.27 11.40 11.34
N PRO A 86 2.46 12.40 12.22
CA PRO A 86 3.32 12.26 13.37
C PRO A 86 2.73 11.23 14.34
N MET A 87 3.61 10.58 15.12
CA MET A 87 3.25 9.69 16.19
C MET A 87 3.66 10.28 17.55
N ASP A 88 3.04 9.81 18.63
CA ASP A 88 3.27 10.32 19.98
C ASP A 88 4.71 10.06 20.47
N ASP A 89 5.36 9.01 19.96
CA ASP A 89 6.78 8.70 20.23
C ASP A 89 7.76 9.58 19.42
N GLY A 90 7.21 10.51 18.63
CA GLY A 90 7.96 11.40 17.74
C GLY A 90 8.41 10.75 16.44
N GLY A 91 7.99 9.51 16.16
CA GLY A 91 8.15 8.84 14.88
C GLY A 91 7.14 9.33 13.84
N THR A 92 7.09 8.63 12.71
CA THR A 92 6.17 8.93 11.60
C THR A 92 5.43 7.66 11.17
N ARG A 93 4.12 7.76 11.11
CA ARG A 93 3.24 6.78 10.52
C ARG A 93 3.05 7.08 9.04
N PHE A 94 3.30 6.10 8.19
CA PHE A 94 2.96 6.15 6.77
C PHE A 94 1.81 5.20 6.46
N VAL A 95 0.90 5.65 5.59
CA VAL A 95 -0.17 4.83 5.02
C VAL A 95 -0.07 4.94 3.51
N LEU A 96 0.20 3.82 2.87
CA LEU A 96 0.41 3.71 1.43
C LEU A 96 -0.73 2.92 0.82
N GLY A 97 -1.26 3.37 -0.32
CA GLY A 97 -2.36 2.70 -1.01
C GLY A 97 -2.12 2.57 -2.51
N THR A 98 -2.42 1.38 -3.04
CA THR A 98 -2.39 1.09 -4.48
C THR A 98 -3.82 0.97 -5.01
N ASP A 99 -4.00 1.11 -6.32
CA ASP A 99 -5.26 0.91 -7.04
C ASP A 99 -5.40 -0.51 -7.61
N ARG A 100 -4.58 -1.46 -7.14
CA ARG A 100 -4.63 -2.88 -7.50
C ARG A 100 -4.01 -3.74 -6.40
N PRO A 101 -4.40 -5.01 -6.30
CA PRO A 101 -3.86 -5.90 -5.28
C PRO A 101 -2.40 -6.27 -5.56
N MET A 102 -1.62 -6.39 -4.49
CA MET A 102 -0.26 -6.96 -4.53
C MET A 102 -0.34 -8.44 -4.18
N SER A 103 -0.69 -9.28 -5.13
CA SER A 103 -0.72 -10.72 -4.93
C SER A 103 0.16 -11.45 -5.94
N MET A 104 0.79 -12.55 -5.49
CA MET A 104 1.56 -13.43 -6.39
C MET A 104 0.67 -14.11 -7.43
N ALA A 105 -0.61 -14.29 -7.14
CA ALA A 105 -1.58 -14.83 -8.08
C ALA A 105 -1.87 -13.85 -9.22
N GLU A 106 -1.96 -12.54 -8.92
CA GLU A 106 -2.13 -11.49 -9.93
C GLU A 106 -0.93 -11.43 -10.88
N ILE A 107 0.27 -11.62 -10.33
CA ILE A 107 1.51 -11.64 -11.08
C ILE A 107 1.54 -12.78 -12.10
N ARG A 108 1.02 -13.96 -11.72
CA ARG A 108 1.08 -15.17 -12.56
C ARG A 108 -0.08 -15.29 -13.55
N ASN A 109 -1.30 -14.91 -13.17
CA ASN A 109 -2.51 -15.25 -13.89
C ASN A 109 -3.32 -14.06 -14.38
N GLN A 110 -2.95 -12.82 -14.02
CA GLN A 110 -3.66 -11.58 -14.35
C GLN A 110 -5.21 -11.56 -14.19
N PRO A 111 -5.84 -12.34 -13.32
CA PRO A 111 -7.25 -12.09 -13.06
C PRO A 111 -7.34 -10.85 -12.16
N ARG A 112 -7.79 -9.75 -12.70
CA ARG A 112 -8.23 -8.60 -11.91
C ARG A 112 -9.51 -8.98 -11.19
N THR A 113 -9.40 -9.47 -9.96
CA THR A 113 -10.58 -9.62 -9.13
C THR A 113 -10.99 -8.25 -8.64
N VAL A 114 -12.20 -7.83 -9.01
CA VAL A 114 -12.78 -6.55 -8.59
C VAL A 114 -13.12 -6.56 -7.08
N ASP A 115 -13.12 -7.74 -6.47
CA ASP A 115 -13.56 -7.94 -5.09
C ASP A 115 -12.56 -7.41 -4.06
N TYR A 116 -11.27 -7.45 -4.36
CA TYR A 116 -10.18 -7.00 -3.46
C TYR A 116 -9.20 -6.08 -4.19
N PRO A 117 -9.64 -4.89 -4.61
CA PRO A 117 -8.90 -4.08 -5.59
C PRO A 117 -7.73 -3.30 -5.03
N PHE A 118 -7.51 -3.32 -3.72
CA PHE A 118 -6.51 -2.48 -3.06
C PHE A 118 -5.43 -3.28 -2.37
N THR A 119 -4.26 -2.66 -2.27
CA THR A 119 -3.26 -2.99 -1.24
C THR A 119 -3.04 -1.77 -0.39
N PHE A 120 -3.08 -1.95 0.93
CA PHE A 120 -2.66 -0.93 1.87
C PHE A 120 -1.48 -1.41 2.69
N ILE A 121 -0.52 -0.52 2.88
CA ILE A 121 0.65 -0.75 3.72
C ILE A 121 0.70 0.36 4.76
N GLU A 122 0.71 -0.03 6.01
CA GLU A 122 0.94 0.87 7.13
C GLU A 122 2.35 0.63 7.67
N ILE A 123 3.14 1.68 7.83
CA ILE A 123 4.51 1.62 8.31
C ILE A 123 4.67 2.62 9.45
N HIS A 124 5.18 2.16 10.58
CA HIS A 124 5.60 2.97 11.70
C HIS A 124 7.12 3.13 11.65
N MET A 125 7.57 4.35 11.43
CA MET A 125 8.99 4.70 11.36
C MET A 125 9.34 5.50 12.61
N PRO A 126 10.05 4.92 13.59
CA PRO A 126 10.60 5.67 14.71
C PRO A 126 11.73 6.58 14.24
N LYS A 127 12.21 7.47 15.12
CA LYS A 127 13.29 8.41 14.81
C LYS A 127 14.59 7.72 14.40
N GLU A 128 14.86 6.54 14.93
CA GLU A 128 16.07 5.75 14.70
C GLU A 128 16.11 5.08 13.30
N GLY A 129 15.07 5.23 12.50
CA GLY A 129 15.07 4.84 11.09
C GLY A 129 14.78 3.35 10.80
N LYS A 130 14.60 2.51 11.82
CA LYS A 130 14.13 1.12 11.66
C LYS A 130 12.64 1.06 11.96
N GLY A 131 11.84 0.74 10.97
CA GLY A 131 10.39 0.73 11.09
C GLY A 131 9.79 -0.66 10.96
N GLU A 132 8.59 -0.79 11.45
CA GLU A 132 7.77 -1.98 11.27
C GLU A 132 6.39 -1.60 10.73
N GLY A 133 5.69 -2.53 10.15
CA GLY A 133 4.38 -2.25 9.59
C GLY A 133 3.60 -3.48 9.22
N ARG A 134 2.45 -3.24 8.59
CA ARG A 134 1.57 -4.27 8.08
C ARG A 134 1.20 -3.97 6.63
N ALA A 135 1.24 -5.00 5.80
CA ALA A 135 0.73 -4.94 4.44
C ALA A 135 -0.50 -5.82 4.30
N THR A 136 -1.55 -5.28 3.73
CA THR A 136 -2.75 -6.03 3.36
C THR A 136 -2.77 -6.12 1.84
N GLY A 137 -2.31 -7.25 1.31
CA GLY A 137 -1.97 -7.42 -0.11
C GLY A 137 -3.15 -7.43 -1.07
N ALA A 138 -4.32 -7.87 -0.60
CA ALA A 138 -5.59 -7.77 -1.30
C ALA A 138 -6.66 -7.49 -0.25
N THR A 139 -7.33 -6.34 -0.33
CA THR A 139 -8.29 -5.95 0.70
C THR A 139 -9.50 -5.28 0.11
N GLN A 140 -10.62 -5.49 0.78
CA GLN A 140 -11.79 -4.64 0.68
C GLN A 140 -11.70 -3.51 1.69
N VAL A 141 -12.31 -2.41 1.38
CA VAL A 141 -12.44 -1.27 2.28
C VAL A 141 -13.90 -1.10 2.66
N ILE A 142 -14.13 -0.90 3.94
CA ILE A 142 -15.44 -0.67 4.52
C ILE A 142 -15.47 0.73 5.10
N PHE A 143 -16.58 1.45 4.91
CA PHE A 143 -16.77 2.75 5.53
C PHE A 143 -17.53 2.62 6.85
N ASP A 144 -16.84 2.88 7.96
CA ASP A 144 -17.49 2.99 9.27
C ASP A 144 -18.11 4.38 9.41
N LYS A 145 -19.43 4.44 9.28
CA LYS A 145 -20.22 5.68 9.40
C LYS A 145 -20.14 6.32 10.78
N LYS A 146 -19.97 5.51 11.85
CA LYS A 146 -19.92 6.03 13.22
C LYS A 146 -18.62 6.76 13.50
N LYS A 147 -17.50 6.20 12.99
CA LYS A 147 -16.17 6.76 13.16
C LYS A 147 -15.77 7.73 12.04
N ASN A 148 -16.58 7.83 10.98
CA ASN A 148 -16.27 8.59 9.76
C ASN A 148 -14.89 8.26 9.20
N MET A 149 -14.57 6.97 9.11
CA MET A 149 -13.28 6.48 8.65
C MET A 149 -13.41 5.23 7.78
N ILE A 150 -12.39 5.03 6.97
CA ILE A 150 -12.24 3.81 6.17
C ILE A 150 -11.55 2.76 7.03
N GLU A 151 -12.18 1.61 7.18
CA GLU A 151 -11.60 0.41 7.79
C GLU A 151 -11.23 -0.60 6.71
N LEU A 152 -10.18 -1.37 6.96
CA LEU A 152 -9.77 -2.46 6.08
C LEU A 152 -10.40 -3.76 6.54
N GLU A 153 -11.04 -4.47 5.63
CA GLU A 153 -11.47 -5.83 5.91
C GLU A 153 -10.24 -6.75 6.00
N ARG A 154 -10.05 -7.37 7.15
CA ARG A 154 -8.81 -8.11 7.48
C ARG A 154 -8.84 -9.51 6.87
N TYR A 155 -8.57 -9.64 5.57
CA TYR A 155 -8.52 -10.98 4.95
C TYR A 155 -7.11 -11.57 4.80
N SER A 156 -6.08 -10.78 4.68
CA SER A 156 -4.69 -11.26 4.70
C SER A 156 -3.74 -10.14 5.10
N ALA A 157 -3.23 -10.18 6.31
CA ALA A 157 -2.21 -9.25 6.75
C ALA A 157 -0.85 -9.93 6.73
N GLY A 158 0.10 -9.35 5.99
CA GLY A 158 1.52 -9.68 6.09
C GLY A 158 2.22 -8.66 6.98
N ASN A 159 3.21 -9.09 7.76
CA ASN A 159 4.06 -8.16 8.48
C ASN A 159 5.11 -7.56 7.53
N VAL A 160 5.34 -6.27 7.66
CA VAL A 160 6.37 -5.53 6.94
C VAL A 160 7.42 -5.09 7.95
N LEU A 161 8.66 -5.54 7.74
CA LEU A 161 9.80 -5.05 8.50
C LEU A 161 10.59 -4.10 7.61
N VAL A 162 10.70 -2.85 8.01
CA VAL A 162 11.48 -1.83 7.32
C VAL A 162 12.85 -1.76 7.95
N ASN A 163 13.85 -2.38 7.32
CA ASN A 163 15.21 -2.44 7.88
C ASN A 163 16.07 -1.21 7.56
N GLU A 164 15.76 -0.47 6.50
CA GLU A 164 16.48 0.74 6.11
C GLU A 164 15.51 1.77 5.54
N GLY A 165 15.07 2.68 6.36
CA GLY A 165 14.28 3.84 5.96
C GLY A 165 15.16 5.08 5.92
N THR A 166 15.92 5.29 4.86
CA THR A 166 16.52 6.61 4.59
C THR A 166 15.47 7.48 3.91
N VAL A 167 15.00 8.48 4.63
CA VAL A 167 14.24 9.58 4.02
C VAL A 167 15.28 10.55 3.46
N GLU A 168 15.66 10.38 2.20
CA GLU A 168 16.43 11.40 1.51
C GLU A 168 15.56 12.66 1.40
N LYS A 169 15.98 13.72 2.08
CA LYS A 169 15.41 15.06 1.85
C LYS A 169 15.97 15.54 0.50
N LYS A 170 15.12 15.63 -0.52
CA LYS A 170 15.37 16.48 -1.67
C LYS A 170 15.10 17.93 -1.32
#